data_6fc49849971ec09894963b048f5fd74a
#
_entry.id   6fc49849971ec09894963b048f5fd74a
#
_cell.length_a   1.000
_cell.length_b   1.000
_cell.length_c   1.000
_cell.angle_alpha   90.00
_cell.angle_beta   90.00
_cell.angle_gamma   90.00
#
_symmetry.space_group_name_H-M   'P 1'
#
loop_
_entity.id
_entity.type
_entity.pdbx_description
1 polymer ?
#
loop_
_entity_poly.entity_id
_entity_poly.type
_entity_poly.pdbx_seq_one_letter_code
_entity_poly.pdbx_strand_id
1 'polypeptide(L)'
;MWLLPAAVFGLALAGYLRGIAPGLLWGDSAEMQILAAIGGVAHPTGYPLFTLVGRLFTTFGGGELAFRANLLSATFAAATLALLVAFLRRRGVGGVPACAAALAWGTSFTFWSTAQRAEVYSLAAFVALGALWLTLAALESGERARRLGAGFLLGLTLAGHMAFAPFVAVAGLTLAWRVPRRGAAWLGDEFALLAAFLLGGTPFLYLVWADTTGHGLSYLKLVDLAQWPVSPVPASFRTPFARLAWLITSRNEYPAMSFHFYPRLVAKNISDTSFLLALFEIGPVAFPLAVWGAWRRRAT
;
A
#
# COMPACT_ATOMS: atom_id res chain seq x y z
N MET A 1 -6.02 -10.33 24.36
CA MET A 1 -6.12 -10.37 22.89
C MET A 1 -4.94 -9.65 22.20
N TRP A 2 -4.42 -8.56 22.76
CA TRP A 2 -3.39 -7.70 22.11
C TRP A 2 -1.94 -8.02 22.45
N LEU A 3 -1.64 -8.91 23.40
CA LEU A 3 -0.26 -9.24 23.81
C LEU A 3 0.59 -9.81 22.65
N LEU A 4 0.07 -10.78 21.90
CA LEU A 4 0.82 -11.36 20.77
C LEU A 4 1.05 -10.36 19.64
N PRO A 5 0.04 -9.59 19.17
CA PRO A 5 0.28 -8.50 18.23
C PRO A 5 1.33 -7.50 18.71
N ALA A 6 1.26 -7.06 19.97
CA ALA A 6 2.22 -6.12 20.54
C ALA A 6 3.65 -6.71 20.62
N ALA A 7 3.77 -7.98 21.00
CA ALA A 7 5.06 -8.67 21.03
C ALA A 7 5.67 -8.79 19.64
N VAL A 8 4.87 -9.16 18.61
CA VAL A 8 5.32 -9.22 17.23
C VAL A 8 5.70 -7.84 16.70
N PHE A 9 4.93 -6.78 17.03
CA PHE A 9 5.29 -5.41 16.71
C PHE A 9 6.68 -5.04 17.26
N GLY A 10 6.87 -5.24 18.57
CA GLY A 10 8.14 -4.89 19.23
C GLY A 10 9.33 -5.67 18.68
N LEU A 11 9.17 -6.99 18.48
CA LEU A 11 10.22 -7.85 17.94
C LEU A 11 10.58 -7.47 16.49
N ALA A 12 9.59 -7.26 15.64
CA ALA A 12 9.80 -6.87 14.26
C ALA A 12 10.44 -5.48 14.15
N LEU A 13 9.93 -4.50 14.89
CA LEU A 13 10.50 -3.16 14.91
C LEU A 13 11.96 -3.18 15.39
N ALA A 14 12.27 -3.90 16.48
CA ALA A 14 13.63 -4.05 16.97
C ALA A 14 14.55 -4.73 15.92
N GLY A 15 14.02 -5.69 15.17
CA GLY A 15 14.75 -6.34 14.06
C GLY A 15 15.03 -5.34 12.93
N TYR A 16 14.03 -4.60 12.47
CA TYR A 16 14.19 -3.63 11.39
C TYR A 16 15.11 -2.47 11.76
N LEU A 17 15.04 -1.99 13.01
CA LEU A 17 15.90 -0.91 13.50
C LEU A 17 17.39 -1.27 13.51
N ARG A 18 17.75 -2.56 13.58
CA ARG A 18 19.16 -2.99 13.50
C ARG A 18 19.76 -2.84 12.12
N GLY A 19 18.95 -2.88 11.08
CA GLY A 19 19.40 -2.77 9.69
C GLY A 19 18.88 -1.51 8.99
N ILE A 20 18.21 -0.61 9.70
CA ILE A 20 17.65 0.61 9.12
C ILE A 20 18.77 1.50 8.56
N ALA A 21 18.59 2.01 7.36
CA ALA A 21 19.56 2.91 6.75
C ALA A 21 19.67 4.22 7.55
N PRO A 22 20.88 4.64 7.97
CA PRO A 22 21.05 5.79 8.85
C PRO A 22 20.93 7.14 8.14
N GLY A 23 21.15 7.18 6.83
CA GLY A 23 21.24 8.41 6.04
C GLY A 23 20.56 8.33 4.69
N LEU A 24 20.93 9.23 3.78
CA LEU A 24 20.40 9.30 2.43
C LEU A 24 20.73 8.05 1.63
N LEU A 25 19.75 7.63 0.83
CA LEU A 25 19.81 6.48 -0.04
C LEU A 25 19.80 6.89 -1.52
N TRP A 26 19.63 5.91 -2.40
CA TRP A 26 19.60 6.06 -3.86
C TRP A 26 18.20 5.77 -4.41
N GLY A 27 17.94 6.22 -5.65
CA GLY A 27 16.72 5.90 -6.40
C GLY A 27 15.45 6.35 -5.69
N ASP A 28 14.43 5.51 -5.72
CA ASP A 28 13.11 5.82 -5.17
C ASP A 28 13.16 6.11 -3.67
N SER A 29 14.02 5.41 -2.93
CA SER A 29 14.16 5.66 -1.48
C SER A 29 14.69 7.07 -1.19
N ALA A 30 15.61 7.60 -2.01
CA ALA A 30 16.08 8.99 -1.88
C ALA A 30 14.95 9.99 -2.15
N GLU A 31 14.16 9.75 -3.20
CA GLU A 31 13.00 10.57 -3.51
C GLU A 31 11.99 10.56 -2.36
N MET A 32 11.66 9.37 -1.83
CA MET A 32 10.74 9.24 -0.70
C MET A 32 11.27 9.93 0.57
N GLN A 33 12.58 9.89 0.84
CA GLN A 33 13.20 10.62 1.94
C GLN A 33 13.05 12.15 1.78
N ILE A 34 13.27 12.66 0.57
CA ILE A 34 13.09 14.09 0.25
C ILE A 34 11.61 14.48 0.39
N LEU A 35 10.70 13.71 -0.18
CA LEU A 35 9.26 13.99 -0.08
C LEU A 35 8.75 13.96 1.36
N ALA A 36 9.23 13.02 2.18
CA ALA A 36 8.95 13.02 3.61
C ALA A 36 9.47 14.28 4.31
N ALA A 37 10.61 14.85 3.87
CA ALA A 37 11.22 16.01 4.48
C ALA A 37 10.61 17.34 4.02
N ILE A 38 10.31 17.53 2.73
CA ILE A 38 9.87 18.82 2.19
C ILE A 38 8.51 18.80 1.49
N GLY A 39 7.92 17.62 1.31
CA GLY A 39 6.68 17.45 0.56
C GLY A 39 6.87 17.46 -0.95
N GLY A 40 5.78 17.47 -1.69
CA GLY A 40 5.81 17.57 -3.14
C GLY A 40 5.07 16.44 -3.85
N VAL A 41 5.41 16.20 -5.12
CA VAL A 41 4.81 15.21 -6.01
C VAL A 41 5.87 14.21 -6.42
N ALA A 42 5.69 12.94 -6.06
CA ALA A 42 6.57 11.83 -6.43
C ALA A 42 6.39 11.40 -7.90
N HIS A 43 7.30 10.53 -8.35
CA HIS A 43 7.11 9.79 -9.60
C HIS A 43 5.76 9.03 -9.61
N PRO A 44 5.24 8.59 -10.77
CA PRO A 44 3.98 7.85 -10.82
C PRO A 44 3.96 6.63 -9.88
N THR A 45 2.92 6.50 -9.07
CA THR A 45 1.61 7.18 -9.08
C THR A 45 1.44 8.31 -8.04
N GLY A 46 2.52 9.00 -7.67
CA GLY A 46 2.48 10.22 -6.84
C GLY A 46 2.52 10.00 -5.33
N TYR A 47 2.13 8.85 -4.83
CA TYR A 47 2.19 8.37 -3.43
C TYR A 47 1.81 9.40 -2.35
N PRO A 48 0.65 10.07 -2.45
CA PRO A 48 0.33 11.20 -1.57
C PRO A 48 0.21 10.79 -0.10
N LEU A 49 -0.26 9.58 0.20
CA LEU A 49 -0.39 9.11 1.57
C LEU A 49 0.99 8.99 2.24
N PHE A 50 1.98 8.42 1.51
CA PHE A 50 3.34 8.32 2.04
C PHE A 50 3.93 9.69 2.32
N THR A 51 3.79 10.64 1.39
CA THR A 51 4.30 12.00 1.55
C THR A 51 3.70 12.68 2.77
N LEU A 52 2.38 12.63 2.95
CA LEU A 52 1.69 13.26 4.08
C LEU A 52 2.08 12.64 5.43
N VAL A 53 2.09 11.29 5.52
CA VAL A 53 2.50 10.60 6.75
C VAL A 53 4.00 10.78 7.01
N GLY A 54 4.83 10.79 5.96
CA GLY A 54 6.26 11.07 6.04
C GLY A 54 6.56 12.43 6.64
N ARG A 55 5.78 13.45 6.27
CA ARG A 55 5.87 14.77 6.88
C ARG A 55 5.69 14.74 8.40
N LEU A 56 4.76 13.93 8.91
CA LEU A 56 4.59 13.77 10.37
C LEU A 56 5.86 13.16 11.00
N PHE A 57 6.41 12.10 10.42
CA PHE A 57 7.61 11.45 10.94
C PHE A 57 8.84 12.35 10.92
N THR A 58 8.98 13.19 9.89
CA THR A 58 10.11 14.11 9.77
C THR A 58 9.94 15.41 10.56
N THR A 59 8.72 15.79 10.92
CA THR A 59 8.43 16.96 11.75
C THR A 59 8.71 16.68 13.23
N PHE A 60 8.38 15.47 13.70
CA PHE A 60 8.54 15.07 15.10
C PHE A 60 9.71 14.10 15.24
N GLY A 61 10.55 14.32 16.26
CA GLY A 61 11.67 13.44 16.59
C GLY A 61 13.05 14.09 16.39
N GLY A 62 14.09 13.41 16.88
CA GLY A 62 15.50 13.81 16.75
C GLY A 62 16.23 13.00 15.67
N GLY A 63 17.43 13.44 15.31
CA GLY A 63 18.29 12.77 14.34
C GLY A 63 18.05 13.21 12.88
N GLU A 64 18.73 12.53 11.96
CA GLU A 64 18.71 12.82 10.55
C GLU A 64 17.30 12.66 9.91
N LEU A 65 16.91 13.59 9.04
CA LEU A 65 15.63 13.56 8.35
C LEU A 65 15.43 12.26 7.54
N ALA A 66 16.52 11.81 6.88
CA ALA A 66 16.51 10.57 6.11
C ALA A 66 16.24 9.34 6.99
N PHE A 67 16.87 9.27 8.17
CA PHE A 67 16.60 8.20 9.15
C PHE A 67 15.13 8.21 9.59
N ARG A 68 14.57 9.40 9.87
CA ARG A 68 13.15 9.52 10.28
C ARG A 68 12.18 9.09 9.18
N ALA A 69 12.50 9.37 7.92
CA ALA A 69 11.72 8.86 6.79
C ALA A 69 11.80 7.33 6.68
N ASN A 70 12.98 6.74 6.91
CA ASN A 70 13.15 5.28 6.95
C ASN A 70 12.39 4.65 8.13
N LEU A 71 12.37 5.32 9.29
CA LEU A 71 11.64 4.88 10.49
C LEU A 71 10.14 4.73 10.25
N LEU A 72 9.54 5.55 9.38
CA LEU A 72 8.15 5.38 8.95
C LEU A 72 7.93 3.97 8.38
N SER A 73 8.76 3.56 7.42
CA SER A 73 8.64 2.23 6.78
C SER A 73 8.81 1.09 7.79
N ALA A 74 9.81 1.19 8.68
CA ALA A 74 10.01 0.19 9.75
C ALA A 74 8.82 0.10 10.70
N THR A 75 8.25 1.23 11.07
CA THR A 75 7.10 1.30 11.99
C THR A 75 5.86 0.67 11.34
N PHE A 76 5.53 1.04 10.11
CA PHE A 76 4.37 0.48 9.41
C PHE A 76 4.56 -0.97 8.99
N ALA A 77 5.78 -1.41 8.70
CA ALA A 77 6.08 -2.82 8.50
C ALA A 77 5.79 -3.64 9.76
N ALA A 78 6.30 -3.22 10.92
CA ALA A 78 6.02 -3.88 12.19
C ALA A 78 4.52 -3.84 12.56
N ALA A 79 3.84 -2.71 12.31
CA ALA A 79 2.41 -2.56 12.51
C ALA A 79 1.60 -3.49 11.60
N THR A 80 2.03 -3.70 10.36
CA THR A 80 1.41 -4.64 9.43
C THR A 80 1.46 -6.06 9.97
N LEU A 81 2.60 -6.50 10.50
CA LEU A 81 2.74 -7.84 11.08
C LEU A 81 1.87 -8.01 12.33
N ALA A 82 1.83 -6.99 13.19
CA ALA A 82 0.95 -7.00 14.36
C ALA A 82 -0.53 -7.08 13.96
N LEU A 83 -0.92 -6.29 12.96
CA LEU A 83 -2.28 -6.31 12.40
C LEU A 83 -2.62 -7.67 11.80
N LEU A 84 -1.67 -8.32 11.10
CA LEU A 84 -1.84 -9.66 10.56
C LEU A 84 -2.06 -10.69 11.66
N VAL A 85 -1.29 -10.65 12.75
CA VAL A 85 -1.51 -11.53 13.90
C VAL A 85 -2.91 -11.32 14.49
N ALA A 86 -3.32 -10.08 14.71
CA ALA A 86 -4.63 -9.76 15.24
C ALA A 86 -5.76 -10.24 14.31
N PHE A 87 -5.61 -10.05 13.02
CA PHE A 87 -6.54 -10.52 11.98
C PHE A 87 -6.66 -12.05 11.98
N LEU A 88 -5.54 -12.77 11.92
CA LEU A 88 -5.53 -14.24 11.92
C LEU A 88 -6.12 -14.81 13.22
N ARG A 89 -5.81 -14.23 14.38
CA ARG A 89 -6.39 -14.60 15.67
C ARG A 89 -7.91 -14.44 15.68
N ARG A 90 -8.41 -13.34 15.11
CA ARG A 90 -9.85 -13.12 15.01
C ARG A 90 -10.52 -14.13 14.05
N ARG A 91 -9.79 -14.66 13.06
CA ARG A 91 -10.25 -15.74 12.15
C ARG A 91 -10.12 -17.15 12.75
N GLY A 92 -9.81 -17.27 14.05
CA GLY A 92 -9.71 -18.56 14.74
C GLY A 92 -8.35 -19.27 14.60
N VAL A 93 -7.35 -18.62 13.97
CA VAL A 93 -5.99 -19.20 13.87
C VAL A 93 -5.33 -19.19 15.24
N GLY A 94 -4.67 -20.27 15.64
CA GLY A 94 -3.92 -20.38 16.90
C GLY A 94 -2.83 -19.30 17.03
N GLY A 95 -2.43 -18.97 18.26
CA GLY A 95 -1.43 -17.91 18.51
C GLY A 95 -0.09 -18.17 17.85
N VAL A 96 0.46 -19.37 18.03
CA VAL A 96 1.75 -19.76 17.46
C VAL A 96 1.74 -19.71 15.92
N PRO A 97 0.80 -20.35 15.19
CA PRO A 97 0.78 -20.26 13.75
C PRO A 97 0.50 -18.84 13.21
N ALA A 98 -0.27 -18.01 13.93
CA ALA A 98 -0.48 -16.63 13.54
C ALA A 98 0.80 -15.80 13.63
N CYS A 99 1.57 -15.94 14.72
CA CYS A 99 2.86 -15.29 14.88
C CYS A 99 3.88 -15.82 13.86
N ALA A 100 3.94 -17.14 13.65
CA ALA A 100 4.84 -17.74 12.66
C ALA A 100 4.58 -17.23 11.24
N ALA A 101 3.30 -17.13 10.82
CA ALA A 101 2.94 -16.58 9.53
C ALA A 101 3.36 -15.11 9.37
N ALA A 102 3.12 -14.30 10.40
CA ALA A 102 3.51 -12.89 10.40
C ALA A 102 5.04 -12.73 10.34
N LEU A 103 5.77 -13.46 11.15
CA LEU A 103 7.24 -13.39 11.17
C LEU A 103 7.85 -13.95 9.87
N ALA A 104 7.30 -15.02 9.31
CA ALA A 104 7.73 -15.54 8.01
C ALA A 104 7.59 -14.49 6.91
N TRP A 105 6.46 -13.76 6.87
CA TRP A 105 6.31 -12.65 5.94
C TRP A 105 7.27 -11.50 6.26
N GLY A 106 7.37 -11.12 7.54
CA GLY A 106 8.23 -10.02 7.99
C GLY A 106 9.72 -10.23 7.75
N THR A 107 10.17 -11.48 7.64
CA THR A 107 11.56 -11.86 7.33
C THR A 107 11.78 -12.23 5.86
N SER A 108 10.73 -12.16 5.01
CA SER A 108 10.91 -12.33 3.58
C SER A 108 11.80 -11.22 3.01
N PHE A 109 12.55 -11.53 1.97
CA PHE A 109 13.58 -10.61 1.45
C PHE A 109 13.00 -9.24 1.07
N THR A 110 11.94 -9.22 0.28
CA THR A 110 11.32 -7.97 -0.18
C THR A 110 10.73 -7.18 0.98
N PHE A 111 9.95 -7.83 1.87
CA PHE A 111 9.33 -7.12 2.99
C PHE A 111 10.36 -6.57 3.96
N TRP A 112 11.40 -7.37 4.28
CA TRP A 112 12.49 -6.95 5.15
C TRP A 112 13.27 -5.77 4.57
N SER A 113 13.66 -5.84 3.30
CA SER A 113 14.45 -4.79 2.64
C SER A 113 13.68 -3.47 2.53
N THR A 114 12.38 -3.52 2.22
CA THR A 114 11.53 -2.33 2.13
C THR A 114 11.15 -1.74 3.48
N ALA A 115 11.21 -2.55 4.57
CA ALA A 115 10.99 -2.06 5.93
C ALA A 115 12.14 -1.20 6.47
N GLN A 116 13.35 -1.31 5.89
CA GLN A 116 14.57 -0.65 6.42
C GLN A 116 14.93 0.66 5.70
N ARG A 117 14.15 1.07 4.71
CA ARG A 117 14.37 2.27 3.90
C ARG A 117 13.03 2.96 3.59
N ALA A 118 13.08 4.22 3.23
CA ALA A 118 11.89 4.98 2.88
C ALA A 118 11.27 4.41 1.60
N GLU A 119 10.20 3.63 1.78
CA GLU A 119 9.45 2.95 0.72
C GLU A 119 7.95 2.98 1.03
N VAL A 120 7.16 3.11 0.02
CA VAL A 120 5.70 3.25 0.13
C VAL A 120 4.99 1.96 0.57
N TYR A 121 5.64 0.80 0.36
CA TYR A 121 5.02 -0.52 0.44
C TYR A 121 4.53 -0.89 1.85
N SER A 122 5.30 -0.59 2.89
CA SER A 122 4.96 -0.93 4.28
C SER A 122 3.69 -0.23 4.73
N LEU A 123 3.58 1.08 4.46
CA LEU A 123 2.38 1.86 4.77
C LEU A 123 1.18 1.40 3.95
N ALA A 124 1.38 1.16 2.65
CA ALA A 124 0.32 0.69 1.77
C ALA A 124 -0.20 -0.70 2.18
N ALA A 125 0.71 -1.63 2.56
CA ALA A 125 0.34 -2.95 3.06
C ALA A 125 -0.47 -2.87 4.37
N PHE A 126 -0.10 -1.98 5.29
CA PHE A 126 -0.83 -1.76 6.53
C PHE A 126 -2.27 -1.31 6.27
N VAL A 127 -2.45 -0.31 5.41
CA VAL A 127 -3.78 0.22 5.06
C VAL A 127 -4.59 -0.83 4.30
N ALA A 128 -3.98 -1.53 3.33
CA ALA A 128 -4.65 -2.57 2.55
C ALA A 128 -5.12 -3.75 3.43
N LEU A 129 -4.30 -4.18 4.40
CA LEU A 129 -4.68 -5.23 5.35
C LEU A 129 -5.82 -4.76 6.26
N GLY A 130 -5.80 -3.49 6.70
CA GLY A 130 -6.90 -2.88 7.45
C GLY A 130 -8.19 -2.81 6.63
N ALA A 131 -8.08 -2.44 5.35
CA ALA A 131 -9.21 -2.42 4.41
C ALA A 131 -9.79 -3.83 4.21
N LEU A 132 -8.95 -4.84 4.01
CA LEU A 132 -9.37 -6.24 3.93
C LEU A 132 -10.10 -6.68 5.19
N TRP A 133 -9.54 -6.39 6.37
CA TRP A 133 -10.18 -6.75 7.65
C TRP A 133 -11.55 -6.12 7.79
N LEU A 134 -11.67 -4.80 7.58
CA LEU A 134 -12.96 -4.12 7.70
C LEU A 134 -13.96 -4.56 6.62
N THR A 135 -13.50 -4.84 5.40
CA THR A 135 -14.35 -5.39 4.33
C THR A 135 -14.97 -6.73 4.77
N LEU A 136 -14.16 -7.67 5.25
CA LEU A 136 -14.66 -8.96 5.72
C LEU A 136 -15.57 -8.81 6.95
N ALA A 137 -15.20 -7.94 7.90
CA ALA A 137 -16.02 -7.67 9.08
C ALA A 137 -17.37 -7.01 8.73
N ALA A 138 -17.41 -6.15 7.71
CA ALA A 138 -18.64 -5.56 7.21
C ALA A 138 -19.55 -6.59 6.53
N LEU A 139 -18.97 -7.50 5.74
CA LEU A 139 -19.69 -8.58 5.07
C LEU A 139 -20.28 -9.60 6.07
N GLU A 140 -19.59 -9.85 7.18
CA GLU A 140 -20.03 -10.77 8.23
C GLU A 140 -21.13 -10.18 9.11
N SER A 141 -20.99 -8.90 9.49
CA SER A 141 -21.91 -8.27 10.46
C SER A 141 -23.09 -7.53 9.81
N GLY A 142 -22.95 -7.09 8.55
CA GLY A 142 -23.88 -6.18 7.91
C GLY A 142 -23.89 -4.75 8.49
N GLU A 143 -22.97 -4.45 9.44
CA GLU A 143 -22.94 -3.15 10.10
C GLU A 143 -22.53 -2.01 9.15
N ARG A 144 -23.37 -0.99 9.07
CA ARG A 144 -23.15 0.20 8.22
C ARG A 144 -21.81 0.90 8.56
N ALA A 145 -21.49 1.05 9.85
CA ALA A 145 -20.25 1.70 10.27
C ALA A 145 -18.99 0.98 9.75
N ARG A 146 -18.96 -0.36 9.81
CA ARG A 146 -17.86 -1.16 9.27
C ARG A 146 -17.76 -1.05 7.75
N ARG A 147 -18.91 -1.01 7.07
CA ARG A 147 -18.98 -0.85 5.62
C ARG A 147 -18.40 0.50 5.18
N LEU A 148 -18.78 1.59 5.85
CA LEU A 148 -18.24 2.93 5.58
C LEU A 148 -16.74 3.01 5.91
N GLY A 149 -16.31 2.44 7.04
CA GLY A 149 -14.90 2.33 7.39
C GLY A 149 -14.08 1.54 6.35
N ALA A 150 -14.62 0.45 5.82
CA ALA A 150 -14.01 -0.30 4.73
C ALA A 150 -13.90 0.57 3.46
N GLY A 151 -14.97 1.26 3.07
CA GLY A 151 -14.95 2.20 1.94
C GLY A 151 -13.86 3.26 2.09
N PHE A 152 -13.78 3.89 3.25
CA PHE A 152 -12.73 4.88 3.54
C PHE A 152 -11.32 4.28 3.40
N LEU A 153 -11.05 3.11 4.01
CA LEU A 153 -9.74 2.47 3.90
C LEU A 153 -9.43 1.99 2.48
N LEU A 154 -10.42 1.60 1.68
CA LEU A 154 -10.22 1.27 0.27
C LEU A 154 -9.76 2.50 -0.53
N GLY A 155 -10.37 3.66 -0.31
CA GLY A 155 -9.92 4.92 -0.91
C GLY A 155 -8.49 5.29 -0.49
N LEU A 156 -8.20 5.15 0.80
CA LEU A 156 -6.88 5.42 1.37
C LEU A 156 -5.82 4.43 0.85
N THR A 157 -6.20 3.18 0.57
CA THR A 157 -5.31 2.17 -0.02
C THR A 157 -4.82 2.60 -1.40
N LEU A 158 -5.70 3.16 -2.24
CA LEU A 158 -5.28 3.72 -3.54
C LEU A 158 -4.32 4.90 -3.38
N ALA A 159 -4.59 5.78 -2.42
CA ALA A 159 -3.69 6.90 -2.11
C ALA A 159 -2.32 6.44 -1.55
N GLY A 160 -2.26 5.24 -0.99
CA GLY A 160 -1.04 4.57 -0.58
C GLY A 160 -0.26 3.99 -1.76
N HIS A 161 -0.93 3.21 -2.61
CA HIS A 161 -0.31 2.63 -3.81
C HIS A 161 -1.37 2.12 -4.81
N MET A 162 -1.32 2.63 -6.05
CA MET A 162 -2.27 2.27 -7.10
C MET A 162 -2.22 0.80 -7.54
N ALA A 163 -1.14 0.06 -7.26
CA ALA A 163 -1.08 -1.38 -7.54
C ALA A 163 -2.16 -2.19 -6.79
N PHE A 164 -2.75 -1.62 -5.73
CA PHE A 164 -3.90 -2.23 -5.05
C PHE A 164 -5.24 -2.00 -5.75
N ALA A 165 -5.29 -1.30 -6.90
CA ALA A 165 -6.54 -1.02 -7.60
C ALA A 165 -7.40 -2.27 -7.90
N PRO A 166 -6.83 -3.43 -8.34
CA PRO A 166 -7.64 -4.64 -8.53
C PRO A 166 -8.28 -5.15 -7.22
N PHE A 167 -7.54 -5.15 -6.11
CA PHE A 167 -8.07 -5.49 -4.79
C PHE A 167 -9.20 -4.54 -4.38
N VAL A 168 -8.97 -3.23 -4.52
CA VAL A 168 -9.95 -2.19 -4.17
C VAL A 168 -11.23 -2.33 -5.01
N ALA A 169 -11.10 -2.61 -6.31
CA ALA A 169 -12.25 -2.84 -7.19
C ALA A 169 -13.07 -4.05 -6.74
N VAL A 170 -12.43 -5.21 -6.50
CA VAL A 170 -13.12 -6.43 -6.06
C VAL A 170 -13.78 -6.23 -4.70
N ALA A 171 -13.07 -5.65 -3.71
CA ALA A 171 -13.61 -5.41 -2.38
C ALA A 171 -14.78 -4.40 -2.41
N GLY A 172 -14.63 -3.30 -3.15
CA GLY A 172 -15.66 -2.27 -3.30
C GLY A 172 -16.93 -2.80 -3.98
N LEU A 173 -16.77 -3.53 -5.09
CA LEU A 173 -17.89 -4.18 -5.77
C LEU A 173 -18.60 -5.20 -4.87
N THR A 174 -17.83 -5.97 -4.08
CA THR A 174 -18.41 -6.94 -3.14
C THR A 174 -19.23 -6.24 -2.05
N LEU A 175 -18.72 -5.14 -1.50
CA LEU A 175 -19.44 -4.32 -0.51
C LEU A 175 -20.72 -3.72 -1.10
N ALA A 176 -20.69 -3.25 -2.33
CA ALA A 176 -21.86 -2.72 -3.03
C ALA A 176 -22.88 -3.82 -3.35
N TRP A 177 -22.42 -4.99 -3.81
CA TRP A 177 -23.30 -6.10 -4.19
C TRP A 177 -24.09 -6.69 -3.03
N ARG A 178 -23.50 -6.74 -1.84
CA ARG A 178 -24.06 -7.41 -0.64
C ARG A 178 -25.12 -6.59 0.09
N VAL A 179 -25.37 -5.36 -0.33
CA VAL A 179 -26.44 -4.55 0.27
C VAL A 179 -27.79 -5.00 -0.28
N PRO A 180 -28.77 -5.30 0.60
CA PRO A 180 -30.12 -5.61 0.14
C PRO A 180 -30.73 -4.41 -0.57
N ARG A 181 -31.06 -4.55 -1.84
CA ARG A 181 -31.66 -3.51 -2.69
C ARG A 181 -33.16 -3.35 -2.40
N ARG A 182 -33.51 -2.93 -1.16
CA ARG A 182 -34.91 -2.75 -0.74
C ARG A 182 -35.20 -1.27 -0.50
N GLY A 183 -36.16 -0.74 -1.31
CA GLY A 183 -36.64 0.65 -1.18
C GLY A 183 -35.58 1.69 -1.56
N ALA A 184 -35.92 2.99 -1.42
CA ALA A 184 -35.01 4.09 -1.75
C ALA A 184 -33.80 4.25 -0.81
N ALA A 185 -33.85 3.65 0.38
CA ALA A 185 -32.78 3.74 1.38
C ALA A 185 -31.45 3.11 0.90
N TRP A 186 -31.48 2.10 0.02
CA TRP A 186 -30.26 1.48 -0.49
C TRP A 186 -29.40 2.45 -1.31
N LEU A 187 -30.02 3.37 -2.06
CA LEU A 187 -29.28 4.42 -2.80
C LEU A 187 -28.48 5.31 -1.83
N GLY A 188 -29.10 5.70 -0.71
CA GLY A 188 -28.43 6.47 0.33
C GLY A 188 -27.21 5.74 0.93
N ASP A 189 -27.31 4.43 1.10
CA ASP A 189 -26.20 3.61 1.60
C ASP A 189 -25.06 3.46 0.57
N GLU A 190 -25.39 3.37 -0.73
CA GLU A 190 -24.38 3.35 -1.79
C GLU A 190 -23.67 4.69 -1.94
N PHE A 191 -24.45 5.80 -1.89
CA PHE A 191 -23.86 7.15 -1.88
C PHE A 191 -22.96 7.36 -0.66
N ALA A 192 -23.35 6.88 0.53
CA ALA A 192 -22.53 6.96 1.72
C ALA A 192 -21.23 6.14 1.59
N LEU A 193 -21.30 4.94 0.99
CA LEU A 193 -20.11 4.12 0.71
C LEU A 193 -19.17 4.84 -0.27
N LEU A 194 -19.71 5.38 -1.37
CA LEU A 194 -18.94 6.16 -2.34
C LEU A 194 -18.31 7.40 -1.69
N ALA A 195 -19.08 8.13 -0.87
CA ALA A 195 -18.57 9.29 -0.14
C ALA A 195 -17.44 8.92 0.82
N ALA A 196 -17.56 7.80 1.54
CA ALA A 196 -16.51 7.30 2.41
C ALA A 196 -15.25 6.92 1.60
N PHE A 197 -15.41 6.26 0.46
CA PHE A 197 -14.32 5.92 -0.46
C PHE A 197 -13.62 7.19 -0.99
N LEU A 198 -14.38 8.18 -1.46
CA LEU A 198 -13.83 9.45 -1.94
C LEU A 198 -13.11 10.22 -0.82
N LEU A 199 -13.66 10.19 0.41
CA LEU A 199 -13.02 10.78 1.59
C LEU A 199 -11.66 10.11 1.87
N GLY A 200 -11.57 8.77 1.76
CA GLY A 200 -10.30 8.05 1.87
C GLY A 200 -9.32 8.40 0.74
N GLY A 201 -9.82 8.77 -0.43
CA GLY A 201 -9.03 9.22 -1.58
C GLY A 201 -8.59 10.69 -1.52
N THR A 202 -9.02 11.46 -0.53
CA THR A 202 -8.67 12.90 -0.44
C THR A 202 -7.16 13.22 -0.44
N PRO A 203 -6.23 12.33 -0.01
CA PRO A 203 -4.80 12.59 -0.19
C PRO A 203 -4.38 12.90 -1.63
N PHE A 204 -5.12 12.44 -2.65
CA PHE A 204 -4.84 12.82 -4.04
C PHE A 204 -5.03 14.33 -4.30
N LEU A 205 -5.88 15.03 -3.55
CA LEU A 205 -6.03 16.48 -3.64
C LEU A 205 -4.76 17.22 -3.23
N TYR A 206 -3.97 16.62 -2.32
CA TYR A 206 -2.66 17.15 -1.97
C TYR A 206 -1.72 17.23 -3.18
N LEU A 207 -1.74 16.25 -4.09
CA LEU A 207 -0.91 16.28 -5.30
C LEU A 207 -1.30 17.46 -6.21
N VAL A 208 -2.61 17.73 -6.36
CA VAL A 208 -3.11 18.88 -7.13
C VAL A 208 -2.62 20.19 -6.49
N TRP A 209 -2.75 20.31 -5.18
CA TRP A 209 -2.30 21.47 -4.45
C TRP A 209 -0.77 21.67 -4.56
N ALA A 210 0.02 20.62 -4.35
CA ALA A 210 1.48 20.68 -4.41
C ALA A 210 1.97 21.04 -5.82
N ASP A 211 1.38 20.45 -6.87
CA ASP A 211 1.73 20.74 -8.25
C ASP A 211 1.38 22.20 -8.64
N THR A 212 0.19 22.69 -8.27
CA THR A 212 -0.28 24.04 -8.61
C THR A 212 0.46 25.14 -7.86
N THR A 213 0.82 24.89 -6.60
CA THR A 213 1.58 25.87 -5.78
C THR A 213 3.08 25.76 -5.96
N GLY A 214 3.56 24.70 -6.59
CA GLY A 214 4.99 24.42 -6.69
C GLY A 214 5.64 24.04 -5.37
N HIS A 215 4.86 23.46 -4.43
CA HIS A 215 5.33 23.06 -3.12
C HIS A 215 6.24 21.84 -3.16
N GLY A 216 7.43 21.94 -2.58
CA GLY A 216 8.37 20.82 -2.42
C GLY A 216 8.97 20.29 -3.73
N LEU A 217 9.35 19.02 -3.74
CA LEU A 217 9.84 18.32 -4.94
C LEU A 217 8.68 18.11 -5.92
N SER A 218 8.90 18.34 -7.21
CA SER A 218 7.89 18.02 -8.24
C SER A 218 8.49 17.18 -9.33
N TYR A 219 8.13 15.88 -9.34
CA TYR A 219 8.47 14.98 -10.42
C TYR A 219 7.95 15.49 -11.77
N LEU A 220 6.73 16.04 -11.83
CA LEU A 220 6.15 16.58 -13.05
C LEU A 220 6.99 17.71 -13.65
N LYS A 221 7.55 18.60 -12.81
CA LYS A 221 8.47 19.65 -13.25
C LYS A 221 9.81 19.09 -13.72
N LEU A 222 10.32 18.06 -13.05
CA LEU A 222 11.57 17.42 -13.47
C LEU A 222 11.43 16.78 -14.84
N VAL A 223 10.30 16.12 -15.13
CA VAL A 223 10.01 15.55 -16.47
C VAL A 223 9.92 16.65 -17.52
N ASP A 224 9.23 17.76 -17.24
CA ASP A 224 9.10 18.89 -18.14
C ASP A 224 10.49 19.53 -18.44
N LEU A 225 11.33 19.71 -17.42
CA LEU A 225 12.68 20.30 -17.54
C LEU A 225 13.67 19.37 -18.25
N ALA A 226 13.61 18.07 -17.99
CA ALA A 226 14.50 17.09 -18.58
C ALA A 226 14.18 16.79 -20.04
N GLN A 227 13.08 17.31 -20.58
CA GLN A 227 12.57 16.99 -21.92
C GLN A 227 12.52 15.46 -22.15
N TRP A 228 12.12 14.75 -21.10
CA TRP A 228 12.08 13.31 -21.14
C TRP A 228 11.19 12.84 -22.30
N PRO A 229 11.52 11.75 -23.01
CA PRO A 229 10.79 11.32 -24.18
C PRO A 229 9.43 10.70 -23.84
N VAL A 230 8.59 11.48 -23.17
CA VAL A 230 7.19 11.14 -22.88
C VAL A 230 6.28 11.99 -23.75
N SER A 231 5.21 11.42 -24.23
CA SER A 231 4.22 12.16 -25.01
C SER A 231 2.80 11.72 -24.62
N PRO A 232 1.93 12.65 -24.27
CA PRO A 232 2.18 14.09 -24.05
C PRO A 232 2.98 14.36 -22.77
N VAL A 233 3.77 15.42 -22.73
CA VAL A 233 4.45 15.89 -21.51
C VAL A 233 3.47 16.54 -20.54
N PRO A 234 3.71 16.50 -19.21
CA PRO A 234 2.81 17.11 -18.22
C PRO A 234 2.50 18.59 -18.48
N ALA A 235 3.47 19.37 -18.95
CA ALA A 235 3.28 20.79 -19.31
C ALA A 235 2.24 21.02 -20.42
N SER A 236 1.96 20.02 -21.27
CA SER A 236 0.94 20.13 -22.32
C SER A 236 -0.49 20.09 -21.78
N PHE A 237 -0.71 19.65 -20.54
CA PHE A 237 -2.03 19.58 -19.95
C PHE A 237 -2.47 20.95 -19.41
N ARG A 238 -3.68 21.37 -19.82
CA ARG A 238 -4.23 22.68 -19.46
C ARG A 238 -4.78 22.77 -18.04
N THR A 239 -5.08 21.63 -17.42
CA THR A 239 -5.69 21.60 -16.11
C THR A 239 -4.89 20.76 -15.12
N PRO A 240 -4.86 21.13 -13.83
CA PRO A 240 -4.20 20.35 -12.79
C PRO A 240 -4.74 18.91 -12.67
N PHE A 241 -6.03 18.73 -12.92
CA PHE A 241 -6.64 17.40 -12.89
C PHE A 241 -6.18 16.50 -14.04
N ALA A 242 -5.94 17.07 -15.24
CA ALA A 242 -5.37 16.31 -16.34
C ALA A 242 -3.93 15.87 -16.03
N ARG A 243 -3.13 16.73 -15.39
CA ARG A 243 -1.79 16.41 -14.89
C ARG A 243 -1.84 15.31 -13.84
N LEU A 244 -2.78 15.40 -12.89
CA LEU A 244 -2.99 14.35 -11.89
C LEU A 244 -3.41 13.02 -12.53
N ALA A 245 -4.32 13.03 -13.48
CA ALA A 245 -4.76 11.83 -14.19
C ALA A 245 -3.59 11.18 -14.95
N TRP A 246 -2.74 11.97 -15.60
CA TRP A 246 -1.53 11.49 -16.25
C TRP A 246 -0.58 10.82 -15.24
N LEU A 247 -0.32 11.48 -14.11
CA LEU A 247 0.55 10.97 -13.03
C LEU A 247 0.02 9.63 -12.48
N ILE A 248 -1.27 9.55 -12.14
CA ILE A 248 -1.88 8.36 -11.53
C ILE A 248 -1.90 7.18 -12.51
N THR A 249 -2.14 7.44 -13.79
CA THR A 249 -2.26 6.35 -14.79
C THR A 249 -0.93 5.87 -15.32
N SER A 250 0.17 6.57 -15.08
CA SER A 250 1.51 6.28 -15.61
C SER A 250 1.54 6.05 -17.13
N ARG A 251 0.56 6.60 -17.85
CA ARG A 251 0.17 6.16 -19.20
C ARG A 251 1.28 6.22 -20.24
N ASN A 252 2.29 7.07 -20.02
CA ASN A 252 3.30 7.33 -21.06
C ASN A 252 4.74 7.12 -20.59
N GLU A 253 5.00 6.88 -19.32
CA GLU A 253 6.37 6.70 -18.81
C GLU A 253 6.94 5.34 -19.10
N TYR A 254 6.08 4.35 -19.03
CA TYR A 254 6.44 2.97 -19.28
C TYR A 254 5.44 2.39 -20.29
N PRO A 255 5.75 2.41 -21.59
CA PRO A 255 4.93 1.71 -22.59
C PRO A 255 4.69 0.24 -22.22
N ALA A 256 5.60 -0.36 -21.43
CA ALA A 256 5.45 -1.70 -20.86
C ALA A 256 4.54 -1.75 -19.64
N MET A 257 4.31 -0.64 -18.92
CA MET A 257 3.33 -0.52 -17.80
C MET A 257 1.98 0.02 -18.29
N SER A 258 1.89 0.67 -19.45
CA SER A 258 0.60 0.86 -20.08
C SER A 258 0.03 -0.54 -20.28
N PHE A 259 -1.21 -0.76 -19.86
CA PHE A 259 -1.94 -2.04 -19.89
C PHE A 259 -1.98 -2.72 -21.28
N HIS A 260 -0.88 -2.74 -22.00
CA HIS A 260 -0.66 -3.63 -23.11
C HIS A 260 -0.38 -5.00 -22.49
N PHE A 261 -1.47 -5.69 -22.23
CA PHE A 261 -1.44 -7.07 -21.78
C PHE A 261 -0.75 -7.90 -22.88
N TYR A 262 0.52 -8.23 -22.66
CA TYR A 262 1.23 -9.20 -23.49
C TYR A 262 1.07 -10.59 -22.84
N PRO A 263 0.06 -11.38 -23.22
CA PRO A 263 -0.25 -12.65 -22.55
C PRO A 263 0.96 -13.59 -22.49
N ARG A 264 1.79 -13.58 -23.54
CA ARG A 264 3.00 -14.43 -23.61
C ARG A 264 4.11 -13.97 -22.64
N LEU A 265 4.27 -12.65 -22.44
CA LEU A 265 5.25 -12.11 -21.49
C LEU A 265 4.78 -12.34 -20.05
N VAL A 266 3.49 -12.19 -19.81
CA VAL A 266 2.88 -12.46 -18.51
C VAL A 266 2.97 -13.96 -18.17
N ALA A 267 2.64 -14.85 -19.11
CA ALA A 267 2.76 -16.29 -18.92
C ALA A 267 4.21 -16.72 -18.66
N LYS A 268 5.17 -16.17 -19.42
CA LYS A 268 6.60 -16.43 -19.21
C LYS A 268 7.08 -15.91 -17.86
N ASN A 269 6.76 -14.67 -17.51
CA ASN A 269 7.12 -14.11 -16.21
C ASN A 269 6.46 -14.82 -15.04
N ILE A 270 5.22 -15.31 -15.20
CA ILE A 270 4.57 -16.13 -14.19
C ILE A 270 5.29 -17.47 -14.03
N SER A 271 5.67 -18.14 -15.12
CA SER A 271 6.32 -19.45 -15.03
C SER A 271 7.76 -19.37 -14.51
N ASP A 272 8.55 -18.42 -14.99
CA ASP A 272 9.98 -18.35 -14.69
C ASP A 272 10.28 -17.64 -13.36
N THR A 273 9.44 -16.67 -12.97
CA THR A 273 9.68 -15.82 -11.82
C THR A 273 8.90 -16.26 -10.58
N SER A 274 7.67 -16.77 -10.76
CA SER A 274 6.79 -17.04 -9.61
C SER A 274 7.29 -18.16 -8.71
N PHE A 275 7.87 -19.21 -9.25
CA PHE A 275 8.38 -20.33 -8.45
C PHE A 275 9.65 -19.93 -7.68
N LEU A 276 10.57 -19.25 -8.34
CA LEU A 276 11.78 -18.75 -7.70
C LEU A 276 11.48 -17.67 -6.68
N LEU A 277 10.59 -16.71 -7.01
CA LEU A 277 10.14 -15.69 -6.06
C LEU A 277 9.43 -16.29 -4.85
N ALA A 278 8.55 -17.28 -5.04
CA ALA A 278 7.90 -17.95 -3.92
C ALA A 278 8.91 -18.65 -3.00
N LEU A 279 9.95 -19.28 -3.55
CA LEU A 279 11.03 -19.90 -2.79
C LEU A 279 11.89 -18.87 -2.05
N PHE A 280 12.26 -17.76 -2.70
CA PHE A 280 13.08 -16.71 -2.09
C PHE A 280 12.30 -15.85 -1.10
N GLU A 281 11.04 -15.53 -1.39
CA GLU A 281 10.22 -14.68 -0.53
C GLU A 281 9.65 -15.44 0.68
N ILE A 282 9.15 -16.66 0.48
CA ILE A 282 8.52 -17.44 1.55
C ILE A 282 9.54 -18.35 2.26
N GLY A 283 10.67 -18.58 1.59
CA GLY A 283 11.75 -19.45 2.06
C GLY A 283 11.50 -20.93 1.74
N PRO A 284 12.62 -21.71 1.65
CA PRO A 284 12.59 -23.09 1.20
C PRO A 284 11.86 -24.06 2.15
N VAL A 285 11.63 -23.63 3.40
CA VAL A 285 10.92 -24.44 4.42
C VAL A 285 9.44 -24.04 4.52
N ALA A 286 9.15 -22.74 4.55
CA ALA A 286 7.78 -22.25 4.76
C ALA A 286 6.88 -22.50 3.55
N PHE A 287 7.41 -22.47 2.33
CA PHE A 287 6.64 -22.76 1.11
C PHE A 287 6.12 -24.21 1.09
N PRO A 288 6.94 -25.26 1.25
CA PRO A 288 6.44 -26.64 1.33
C PRO A 288 5.45 -26.85 2.48
N LEU A 289 5.66 -26.23 3.64
CA LEU A 289 4.73 -26.32 4.77
C LEU A 289 3.38 -25.67 4.46
N ALA A 290 3.35 -24.55 3.75
CA ALA A 290 2.13 -23.90 3.31
C ALA A 290 1.35 -24.76 2.31
N VAL A 291 2.05 -25.35 1.32
CA VAL A 291 1.46 -26.29 0.35
C VAL A 291 0.89 -27.52 1.06
N TRP A 292 1.65 -28.11 1.97
CA TRP A 292 1.20 -29.28 2.76
C TRP A 292 0.00 -28.94 3.65
N GLY A 293 0.00 -27.78 4.31
CA GLY A 293 -1.14 -27.31 5.11
C GLY A 293 -2.40 -27.09 4.29
N ALA A 294 -2.26 -26.50 3.08
CA ALA A 294 -3.37 -26.32 2.15
C ALA A 294 -3.92 -27.66 1.63
N TRP A 295 -3.03 -28.63 1.34
CA TRP A 295 -3.42 -29.96 0.90
C TRP A 295 -4.17 -30.74 1.99
N ARG A 296 -3.69 -30.72 3.24
CA ARG A 296 -4.39 -31.37 4.37
C ARG A 296 -5.82 -30.84 4.59
N ARG A 297 -6.04 -29.52 4.42
CA ARG A 297 -7.38 -28.94 4.56
C ARG A 297 -8.36 -29.33 3.46
N ARG A 298 -7.88 -29.82 2.31
CA ARG A 298 -8.75 -30.36 1.24
C ARG A 298 -9.15 -31.81 1.49
N ALA A 299 -8.46 -32.50 2.37
CA ALA A 299 -8.70 -33.91 2.70
C ALA A 299 -9.58 -34.09 3.96
N THR A 300 -10.00 -33.01 4.60
CA THR A 300 -10.99 -32.96 5.69
C THR A 300 -12.20 -32.16 5.26
#